data_58856fa4aa7b7321ee5ee5fe9ad169a5
#
_entry.id   58856fa4aa7b7321ee5ee5fe9ad169a5
#
_cell.length_a   1.000
_cell.length_b   1.000
_cell.length_c   1.000
_cell.angle_alpha   90.00
_cell.angle_beta   90.00
_cell.angle_gamma   90.00
#
_symmetry.space_group_name_H-M   'P 1'
#
loop_
_entity.id
_entity.type
_entity.pdbx_description
1 polymer ?
#
loop_
_entity_poly.entity_id
_entity_poly.type
_entity_poly.pdbx_seq_one_letter_code
_entity_poly.pdbx_strand_id
1 'polypeptide(L)'
;MDIENTLIHLDTSYLSSMSDPLLPILLSKTALIEFSGWIEQSMDQILYEYLDSHICETRIVQYVKGQIKKNYGFKYEENILRILSLTIGAYHLENVLDKINVSIFQAVLDKYANNRNKAAHTHTAGTTLTYDAPSVVLNDFRHIKTIIATMESEIQSLP
;
A
#
# COMPACT_ATOMS: atom_id res chain seq x y z
N MET A 1 -14.25 -8.54 1.53
CA MET A 1 -14.34 -8.40 0.05
C MET A 1 -12.92 -8.25 -0.46
N ASP A 2 -12.51 -8.98 -1.47
CA ASP A 2 -11.16 -8.90 -2.01
C ASP A 2 -10.98 -7.54 -2.71
N ILE A 3 -9.86 -6.85 -2.46
CA ILE A 3 -9.56 -5.54 -3.04
C ILE A 3 -9.59 -5.57 -4.58
N GLU A 4 -9.15 -6.65 -5.21
CA GLU A 4 -9.17 -6.79 -6.66
C GLU A 4 -10.61 -6.71 -7.20
N ASN A 5 -11.55 -7.40 -6.56
CA ASN A 5 -12.97 -7.33 -6.90
C ASN A 5 -13.56 -5.94 -6.66
N THR A 6 -13.11 -5.25 -5.61
CA THR A 6 -13.52 -3.85 -5.36
C THR A 6 -13.04 -2.94 -6.48
N LEU A 7 -11.79 -3.04 -6.90
CA LEU A 7 -11.23 -2.22 -7.99
C LEU A 7 -11.90 -2.51 -9.33
N ILE A 8 -12.19 -3.79 -9.63
CA ILE A 8 -12.94 -4.19 -10.85
C ILE A 8 -14.34 -3.58 -10.84
N HIS A 9 -15.03 -3.62 -9.69
CA HIS A 9 -16.36 -3.03 -9.57
C HIS A 9 -16.33 -1.50 -9.75
N LEU A 10 -15.34 -0.83 -9.16
CA LEU A 10 -15.15 0.61 -9.34
C LEU A 10 -14.87 0.98 -10.80
N ASP A 11 -14.06 0.18 -11.50
CA ASP A 11 -13.76 0.41 -12.93
C ASP A 11 -15.00 0.22 -13.81
N THR A 12 -15.78 -0.83 -13.58
CA THR A 12 -17.04 -1.06 -14.29
C THR A 12 -18.03 0.07 -14.07
N SER A 13 -18.16 0.54 -12.84
CA SER A 13 -19.01 1.68 -12.49
C SER A 13 -18.52 2.99 -13.11
N TYR A 14 -17.20 3.20 -13.14
CA TYR A 14 -16.56 4.35 -13.78
C TYR A 14 -16.92 4.42 -15.27
N LEU A 15 -16.75 3.32 -16.00
CA LEU A 15 -17.06 3.25 -17.44
C LEU A 15 -18.54 3.53 -17.72
N SER A 16 -19.45 3.08 -16.87
CA SER A 16 -20.89 3.31 -17.02
C SER A 16 -21.36 4.71 -16.61
N SER A 17 -20.54 5.47 -15.91
CA SER A 17 -20.89 6.79 -15.34
C SER A 17 -20.31 7.99 -16.11
N MET A 18 -19.73 7.78 -17.29
CA MET A 18 -19.02 8.83 -18.05
C MET A 18 -19.88 10.04 -18.45
N SER A 19 -21.21 9.90 -18.42
CA SER A 19 -22.14 11.03 -18.66
C SER A 19 -22.37 11.92 -17.43
N ASP A 20 -22.00 11.45 -16.23
CA ASP A 20 -22.10 12.21 -14.99
C ASP A 20 -20.80 13.01 -14.77
N PRO A 21 -20.88 14.32 -14.50
CA PRO A 21 -19.67 15.14 -14.34
C PRO A 21 -18.91 14.89 -13.04
N LEU A 22 -19.54 14.29 -12.03
CA LEU A 22 -18.98 14.13 -10.69
C LEU A 22 -18.62 12.67 -10.36
N LEU A 23 -19.46 11.73 -10.76
CA LEU A 23 -19.36 10.32 -10.36
C LEU A 23 -18.05 9.66 -10.79
N PRO A 24 -17.51 9.87 -12.00
CA PRO A 24 -16.19 9.33 -12.38
C PRO A 24 -15.08 9.82 -11.46
N ILE A 25 -15.10 11.08 -11.04
CA ILE A 25 -14.10 11.65 -10.14
C ILE A 25 -14.16 10.99 -8.77
N LEU A 26 -15.39 10.77 -8.24
CA LEU A 26 -15.59 10.09 -6.96
C LEU A 26 -15.10 8.63 -7.01
N LEU A 27 -15.40 7.90 -8.09
CA LEU A 27 -14.98 6.51 -8.27
C LEU A 27 -13.46 6.40 -8.39
N SER A 28 -12.81 7.29 -9.12
CA SER A 28 -11.34 7.37 -9.20
C SER A 28 -10.70 7.67 -7.84
N LYS A 29 -11.27 8.62 -7.10
CA LYS A 29 -10.82 8.95 -5.74
C LYS A 29 -11.00 7.77 -4.79
N THR A 30 -12.12 7.04 -4.89
CA THR A 30 -12.36 5.84 -4.08
C THR A 30 -11.36 4.75 -4.40
N ALA A 31 -11.09 4.45 -5.68
CA ALA A 31 -10.10 3.46 -6.08
C ALA A 31 -8.70 3.76 -5.51
N LEU A 32 -8.29 5.03 -5.58
CA LEU A 32 -7.04 5.50 -4.99
C LEU A 32 -6.98 5.25 -3.47
N ILE A 33 -8.05 5.56 -2.74
CA ILE A 33 -8.08 5.42 -1.27
C ILE A 33 -8.09 3.95 -0.87
N GLU A 34 -8.91 3.12 -1.52
CA GLU A 34 -9.00 1.67 -1.26
C GLU A 34 -7.65 0.97 -1.51
N PHE A 35 -7.01 1.28 -2.63
CA PHE A 35 -5.70 0.70 -2.94
C PHE A 35 -4.63 1.15 -1.94
N SER A 36 -4.61 2.43 -1.57
CA SER A 36 -3.70 2.96 -0.56
C SER A 36 -3.88 2.28 0.81
N GLY A 37 -5.13 2.09 1.23
CA GLY A 37 -5.45 1.39 2.47
C GLY A 37 -5.00 -0.07 2.44
N TRP A 38 -5.17 -0.75 1.30
CA TRP A 38 -4.70 -2.13 1.12
C TRP A 38 -3.17 -2.23 1.21
N ILE A 39 -2.40 -1.29 0.63
CA ILE A 39 -0.94 -1.27 0.75
C ILE A 39 -0.53 -1.16 2.23
N GLU A 40 -1.08 -0.18 2.95
CA GLU A 40 -0.78 0.03 4.38
C GLU A 40 -1.09 -1.24 5.19
N GLN A 41 -2.28 -1.80 5.05
CA GLN A 41 -2.70 -2.99 5.78
C GLN A 41 -1.85 -4.22 5.44
N SER A 42 -1.52 -4.44 4.17
CA SER A 42 -0.71 -5.58 3.76
C SER A 42 0.70 -5.51 4.34
N MET A 43 1.34 -4.34 4.31
CA MET A 43 2.67 -4.16 4.90
C MET A 43 2.65 -4.34 6.41
N ASP A 44 1.67 -3.76 7.11
CA ASP A 44 1.53 -3.92 8.56
C ASP A 44 1.29 -5.39 8.95
N GLN A 45 0.44 -6.11 8.20
CA GLN A 45 0.13 -7.51 8.44
C GLN A 45 1.37 -8.40 8.33
N ILE A 46 2.16 -8.26 7.26
CA ILE A 46 3.41 -9.00 7.07
C ILE A 46 4.35 -8.82 8.27
N LEU A 47 4.50 -7.58 8.74
CA LEU A 47 5.37 -7.27 9.86
C LEU A 47 4.82 -7.80 11.20
N TYR A 48 3.51 -7.75 11.42
CA TYR A 48 2.89 -8.33 12.61
C TYR A 48 3.06 -9.84 12.65
N GLU A 49 2.83 -10.53 11.55
CA GLU A 49 2.99 -11.98 11.44
C GLU A 49 4.44 -12.41 11.67
N TYR A 50 5.41 -11.68 11.10
CA TYR A 50 6.83 -11.91 11.36
C TYR A 50 7.16 -11.75 12.86
N LEU A 51 6.73 -10.67 13.49
CA LEU A 51 6.99 -10.45 14.92
C LEU A 51 6.39 -11.54 15.79
N ASP A 52 5.16 -11.96 15.49
CA ASP A 52 4.45 -12.97 16.28
C ASP A 52 5.04 -14.38 16.13
N SER A 53 5.68 -14.66 14.99
CA SER A 53 6.26 -15.98 14.71
C SER A 53 7.75 -16.11 15.08
N HIS A 54 8.52 -15.02 15.08
CA HIS A 54 9.97 -15.06 15.23
C HIS A 54 10.48 -14.44 16.55
N ILE A 55 9.71 -13.61 17.22
CA ILE A 55 10.16 -12.90 18.42
C ILE A 55 9.43 -13.43 19.66
N CYS A 56 10.17 -14.05 20.57
CA CYS A 56 9.59 -14.59 21.81
C CYS A 56 9.40 -13.55 22.93
N GLU A 57 10.22 -12.49 22.95
CA GLU A 57 10.18 -11.50 24.02
C GLU A 57 8.99 -10.51 23.82
N THR A 58 7.95 -10.67 24.60
CA THR A 58 6.70 -9.92 24.48
C THR A 58 6.89 -8.40 24.50
N ARG A 59 7.83 -7.89 25.30
CA ARG A 59 8.10 -6.44 25.40
C ARG A 59 8.66 -5.89 24.11
N ILE A 60 9.52 -6.65 23.44
CA ILE A 60 10.10 -6.27 22.14
C ILE A 60 8.97 -6.27 21.09
N VAL A 61 8.16 -7.32 21.04
CA VAL A 61 7.01 -7.40 20.13
C VAL A 61 6.07 -6.21 20.32
N GLN A 62 5.68 -5.92 21.54
CA GLN A 62 4.79 -4.79 21.84
C GLN A 62 5.41 -3.44 21.45
N TYR A 63 6.71 -3.25 21.69
CA TYR A 63 7.41 -2.03 21.32
C TYR A 63 7.41 -1.84 19.80
N VAL A 64 7.82 -2.87 19.03
CA VAL A 64 7.90 -2.77 17.57
C VAL A 64 6.50 -2.63 16.95
N LYS A 65 5.50 -3.39 17.41
CA LYS A 65 4.10 -3.20 17.00
C LYS A 65 3.59 -1.78 17.26
N GLY A 66 4.01 -1.18 18.38
CA GLY A 66 3.74 0.22 18.68
C GLY A 66 4.39 1.20 17.71
N GLN A 67 5.57 0.89 17.16
CA GLN A 67 6.23 1.70 16.11
C GLN A 67 5.55 1.52 14.75
N ILE A 68 5.15 0.30 14.39
CA ILE A 68 4.37 0.02 13.17
C ILE A 68 3.07 0.84 13.20
N LYS A 69 2.31 0.75 14.28
CA LYS A 69 1.05 1.50 14.46
C LYS A 69 1.20 3.03 14.35
N LYS A 70 2.37 3.56 14.70
CA LYS A 70 2.69 4.99 14.59
C LYS A 70 3.30 5.40 13.25
N ASN A 71 3.50 4.45 12.36
CA ASN A 71 4.07 4.67 11.04
C ASN A 71 2.97 5.06 10.06
N TYR A 72 2.50 6.30 10.16
CA TYR A 72 1.43 6.80 9.28
C TYR A 72 1.94 7.01 7.85
N GLY A 73 1.35 6.28 6.91
CA GLY A 73 1.68 6.35 5.49
C GLY A 73 2.60 5.23 5.00
N PHE A 74 2.85 5.24 3.70
CA PHE A 74 3.59 4.17 3.02
C PHE A 74 4.57 4.67 1.95
N LYS A 75 5.08 5.90 2.09
CA LYS A 75 6.19 6.34 1.25
C LYS A 75 7.39 5.42 1.44
N TYR A 76 8.06 5.12 0.33
CA TYR A 76 9.11 4.11 0.33
C TYR A 76 10.20 4.39 1.37
N GLU A 77 10.89 5.52 1.29
CA GLU A 77 12.00 5.82 2.20
C GLU A 77 11.54 6.20 3.60
N GLU A 78 10.56 7.10 3.70
CA GLU A 78 10.12 7.67 4.98
C GLU A 78 9.40 6.67 5.88
N ASN A 79 8.67 5.71 5.29
CA ASN A 79 7.81 4.80 6.01
C ASN A 79 8.25 3.34 5.87
N ILE A 80 8.32 2.82 4.64
CA ILE A 80 8.50 1.38 4.39
C ILE A 80 9.92 0.94 4.74
N LEU A 81 10.97 1.58 4.21
CA LEU A 81 12.34 1.23 4.55
C LEU A 81 12.61 1.36 6.04
N ARG A 82 12.10 2.43 6.65
CA ARG A 82 12.27 2.67 8.09
C ARG A 82 11.68 1.56 8.94
N ILE A 83 10.44 1.15 8.67
CA ILE A 83 9.76 0.17 9.51
C ILE A 83 10.24 -1.26 9.24
N LEU A 84 10.58 -1.60 7.99
CA LEU A 84 11.22 -2.86 7.64
C LEU A 84 12.59 -2.99 8.32
N SER A 85 13.45 -1.95 8.22
CA SER A 85 14.76 -1.96 8.88
C SER A 85 14.65 -2.13 10.39
N LEU A 86 13.65 -1.53 11.03
CA LEU A 86 13.40 -1.68 12.45
C LEU A 86 12.95 -3.10 12.82
N THR A 87 12.17 -3.75 11.96
CA THR A 87 11.53 -5.03 12.26
C THR A 87 12.42 -6.22 11.94
N ILE A 88 13.01 -6.27 10.75
CA ILE A 88 13.83 -7.40 10.28
C ILE A 88 15.34 -7.10 10.25
N GLY A 89 15.73 -5.86 10.50
CA GLY A 89 17.14 -5.43 10.44
C GLY A 89 17.65 -5.17 9.02
N ALA A 90 18.71 -4.39 8.90
CA ALA A 90 19.23 -3.94 7.60
C ALA A 90 19.73 -5.10 6.72
N TYR A 91 20.39 -6.08 7.30
CA TYR A 91 20.93 -7.23 6.56
C TYR A 91 19.84 -8.07 5.89
N HIS A 92 18.79 -8.41 6.62
CA HIS A 92 17.67 -9.16 6.06
C HIS A 92 16.87 -8.33 5.06
N LEU A 93 16.70 -7.02 5.33
CA LEU A 93 16.05 -6.12 4.40
C LEU A 93 16.77 -6.07 3.05
N GLU A 94 18.09 -5.95 3.02
CA GLU A 94 18.88 -5.99 1.77
C GLU A 94 18.57 -7.26 0.97
N ASN A 95 18.60 -8.42 1.61
CA ASN A 95 18.30 -9.70 0.97
C ASN A 95 16.85 -9.78 0.40
N VAL A 96 15.87 -9.23 1.12
CA VAL A 96 14.48 -9.17 0.65
C VAL A 96 14.35 -8.23 -0.55
N LEU A 97 15.00 -7.07 -0.49
CA LEU A 97 14.94 -6.08 -1.58
C LEU A 97 15.61 -6.60 -2.87
N ASP A 98 16.63 -7.43 -2.78
CA ASP A 98 17.27 -8.08 -3.94
C ASP A 98 16.35 -9.05 -4.69
N LYS A 99 15.24 -9.50 -4.08
CA LYS A 99 14.25 -10.42 -4.69
C LYS A 99 13.12 -9.71 -5.41
N ILE A 100 13.01 -8.40 -5.29
CA ILE A 100 11.90 -7.62 -5.86
C ILE A 100 12.41 -6.55 -6.82
N ASN A 101 11.51 -6.02 -7.64
CA ASN A 101 11.79 -4.83 -8.44
C ASN A 101 11.57 -3.57 -7.58
N VAL A 102 12.63 -3.14 -6.87
CA VAL A 102 12.61 -1.98 -5.97
C VAL A 102 12.18 -0.71 -6.70
N SER A 103 12.63 -0.49 -7.94
CA SER A 103 12.29 0.73 -8.69
C SER A 103 10.79 0.84 -8.97
N ILE A 104 10.14 -0.25 -9.37
CA ILE A 104 8.68 -0.28 -9.56
C ILE A 104 7.98 -0.12 -8.22
N PHE A 105 8.43 -0.84 -7.19
CA PHE A 105 7.85 -0.77 -5.85
C PHE A 105 7.86 0.66 -5.31
N GLN A 106 9.02 1.30 -5.29
CA GLN A 106 9.18 2.69 -4.86
C GLN A 106 8.31 3.66 -5.66
N ALA A 107 8.35 3.58 -6.99
CA ALA A 107 7.59 4.48 -7.85
C ALA A 107 6.08 4.43 -7.58
N VAL A 108 5.52 3.22 -7.38
CA VAL A 108 4.11 3.05 -7.07
C VAL A 108 3.79 3.55 -5.66
N LEU A 109 4.58 3.18 -4.65
CA LEU A 109 4.35 3.65 -3.28
C LEU A 109 4.33 5.18 -3.19
N ASP A 110 5.34 5.84 -3.75
CA ASP A 110 5.47 7.30 -3.67
C ASP A 110 4.37 8.02 -4.46
N LYS A 111 3.98 7.47 -5.64
CA LYS A 111 2.84 7.96 -6.42
C LYS A 111 1.55 7.95 -5.59
N TYR A 112 1.22 6.80 -5.00
CA TYR A 112 -0.04 6.63 -4.28
C TYR A 112 -0.05 7.33 -2.92
N ALA A 113 1.06 7.35 -2.19
CA ALA A 113 1.17 8.08 -0.94
C ALA A 113 0.94 9.60 -1.13
N ASN A 114 1.55 10.18 -2.17
CA ASN A 114 1.39 11.59 -2.48
C ASN A 114 -0.05 11.93 -2.93
N ASN A 115 -0.65 11.08 -3.76
CA ASN A 115 -2.00 11.29 -4.28
C ASN A 115 -3.08 11.06 -3.21
N ARG A 116 -2.91 10.07 -2.32
CA ARG A 116 -3.81 9.79 -1.19
C ARG A 116 -3.89 10.98 -0.26
N ASN A 117 -2.77 11.59 0.08
CA ASN A 117 -2.75 12.77 0.95
C ASN A 117 -3.50 13.95 0.33
N LYS A 118 -3.31 14.21 -0.97
CA LYS A 118 -4.09 15.23 -1.69
C LYS A 118 -5.57 14.89 -1.70
N ALA A 119 -5.94 13.64 -2.00
CA ALA A 119 -7.33 13.19 -2.07
C ALA A 119 -8.05 13.32 -0.74
N ALA A 120 -7.40 12.97 0.38
CA ALA A 120 -7.99 13.05 1.71
C ALA A 120 -8.35 14.46 2.15
N HIS A 121 -7.61 15.47 1.68
CA HIS A 121 -7.77 16.87 2.10
C HIS A 121 -8.47 17.76 1.07
N THR A 122 -8.90 17.23 -0.08
CA THR A 122 -9.51 18.02 -1.15
C THR A 122 -10.99 17.65 -1.33
N HIS A 123 -11.85 18.67 -1.25
CA HIS A 123 -13.25 18.53 -1.61
C HIS A 123 -13.39 18.30 -3.12
N THR A 124 -14.18 17.31 -3.53
CA THR A 124 -14.25 16.88 -4.93
C THR A 124 -14.94 17.90 -5.84
N ALA A 125 -16.01 18.54 -5.37
CA ALA A 125 -16.72 19.54 -6.15
C ALA A 125 -15.90 20.82 -6.30
N GLY A 126 -15.70 21.28 -7.55
CA GLY A 126 -14.94 22.48 -7.87
C GLY A 126 -13.41 22.31 -7.88
N THR A 127 -12.90 21.09 -7.75
CA THR A 127 -11.47 20.82 -7.85
C THR A 127 -11.04 20.61 -9.31
N THR A 128 -9.81 21.06 -9.63
CA THR A 128 -9.11 20.75 -10.90
C THR A 128 -8.23 19.49 -10.77
N LEU A 129 -8.26 18.82 -9.62
CA LEU A 129 -7.45 17.60 -9.40
C LEU A 129 -7.98 16.46 -10.27
N THR A 130 -7.08 15.88 -11.04
CA THR A 130 -7.33 14.65 -11.79
C THR A 130 -6.79 13.46 -10.99
N TYR A 131 -7.60 12.43 -10.87
CA TYR A 131 -7.18 11.13 -10.32
C TYR A 131 -7.05 10.12 -11.46
N ASP A 132 -6.17 9.15 -11.29
CA ASP A 132 -6.09 8.03 -12.24
C ASP A 132 -7.43 7.28 -12.29
N ALA A 133 -7.82 6.85 -13.48
CA ALA A 133 -9.00 5.99 -13.64
C ALA A 133 -8.83 4.69 -12.84
N PRO A 134 -9.92 4.08 -12.35
CA PRO A 134 -9.82 2.83 -11.58
C PRO A 134 -9.11 1.70 -12.31
N SER A 135 -9.16 1.65 -13.65
CA SER A 135 -8.39 0.69 -14.47
C SER A 135 -6.88 0.84 -14.32
N VAL A 136 -6.37 2.07 -14.20
CA VAL A 136 -4.94 2.34 -13.95
C VAL A 136 -4.57 1.86 -12.55
N VAL A 137 -5.40 2.16 -11.54
CA VAL A 137 -5.20 1.70 -10.17
C VAL A 137 -5.21 0.17 -10.09
N LEU A 138 -6.14 -0.50 -10.79
CA LEU A 138 -6.23 -1.96 -10.87
C LEU A 138 -4.98 -2.58 -11.50
N ASN A 139 -4.44 -1.96 -12.53
CA ASN A 139 -3.19 -2.42 -13.15
C ASN A 139 -2.00 -2.29 -12.20
N ASP A 140 -1.86 -1.14 -11.54
CA ASP A 140 -0.79 -0.91 -10.56
C ASP A 140 -0.93 -1.86 -9.36
N PHE A 141 -2.17 -2.13 -8.89
CA PHE A 141 -2.45 -3.13 -7.87
C PHE A 141 -1.90 -4.51 -8.25
N ARG A 142 -2.16 -4.98 -9.48
CA ARG A 142 -1.70 -6.31 -9.93
C ARG A 142 -0.19 -6.46 -9.93
N HIS A 143 0.53 -5.39 -10.28
CA HIS A 143 1.99 -5.37 -10.20
C HIS A 143 2.48 -5.38 -8.75
N ILE A 144 1.93 -4.53 -7.91
CA ILE A 144 2.32 -4.43 -6.49
C ILE A 144 1.94 -5.67 -5.69
N LYS A 145 0.80 -6.28 -5.96
CA LYS A 145 0.36 -7.53 -5.31
C LYS A 145 1.43 -8.62 -5.42
N THR A 146 2.03 -8.78 -6.59
CA THR A 146 3.10 -9.76 -6.80
C THR A 146 4.36 -9.41 -6.00
N ILE A 147 4.74 -8.14 -5.96
CA ILE A 147 5.90 -7.67 -5.20
C ILE A 147 5.69 -7.89 -3.71
N ILE A 148 4.52 -7.50 -3.17
CA ILE A 148 4.18 -7.66 -1.74
C ILE A 148 4.13 -9.15 -1.37
N ALA A 149 3.56 -10.02 -2.21
CA ALA A 149 3.55 -11.45 -1.96
C ALA A 149 4.96 -12.07 -1.95
N THR A 150 5.88 -11.59 -2.81
CA THR A 150 7.28 -11.99 -2.76
C THR A 150 7.94 -11.53 -1.46
N MET A 151 7.74 -10.28 -1.05
CA MET A 151 8.27 -9.76 0.21
C MET A 151 7.75 -10.55 1.42
N GLU A 152 6.45 -10.86 1.44
CA GLU A 152 5.83 -11.68 2.48
C GLU A 152 6.52 -13.04 2.60
N SER A 153 6.66 -13.75 1.47
CA SER A 153 7.32 -15.06 1.42
C SER A 153 8.77 -15.00 1.91
N GLU A 154 9.54 -14.00 1.47
CA GLU A 154 10.94 -13.84 1.87
C GLU A 154 11.06 -13.48 3.37
N ILE A 155 10.22 -12.57 3.87
CA ILE A 155 10.23 -12.15 5.28
C ILE A 155 9.83 -13.31 6.20
N GLN A 156 8.80 -14.08 5.86
CA GLN A 156 8.36 -15.23 6.67
C GLN A 156 9.36 -16.40 6.64
N SER A 157 10.26 -16.45 5.67
CA SER A 157 11.31 -17.45 5.58
C SER A 157 12.60 -17.08 6.34
N LEU A 158 12.67 -15.90 6.92
CA LEU A 158 13.84 -15.45 7.70
C LEU A 158 14.02 -16.32 8.96
N PRO A 159 15.29 -16.54 9.41
CA PRO A 159 15.59 -17.33 10.61
C PRO A 159 15.15 -16.65 11.91
#